data_4dd646fffbfc6a0351f3f7b2dac62644
#
_entry.id   4dd646fffbfc6a0351f3f7b2dac62644
#
_cell.length_a   1.000
_cell.length_b   1.000
_cell.length_c   1.000
_cell.angle_alpha   90.00
_cell.angle_beta   90.00
_cell.angle_gamma   90.00
#
_symmetry.space_group_name_H-M   'P 1'
#
loop_
_entity.id
_entity.type
_entity.pdbx_description
1 polymer ?
#
loop_
_entity_poly.entity_id
_entity_poly.type
_entity_poly.pdbx_seq_one_letter_code
_entity_poly.pdbx_strand_id
1 'polypeptide(L)'
;MKTKLFSLLFISFLFLSCQGQATKPVQTLDVKTYAEKLKNTEKPQLLDVRTPEEFGVEHIENADNVNVNSPDFATKAGQYDKSKPIFVYCKVGGRSAQAADKLVAMGFTEVYNLEGGIMKWTTAGMPKAGQTAKTGGMTVEDYQKLVASDKKVLINFTAVWCAPCQKMKPYILKMQEELKNQVKIVRVDADENKGLTEAMKIEGLPMIIIYENGKEVWRNLGYISEEDLKKHL
;
A
#
# COMPACT_ATOMS: atom_id res chain seq x y z
N MET A 1 75.84 43.02 34.90
CA MET A 1 75.20 42.69 33.63
C MET A 1 74.10 41.71 33.95
N LYS A 2 72.80 42.09 33.84
CA LYS A 2 71.65 41.28 34.20
C LYS A 2 70.95 40.85 32.93
N THR A 3 71.07 39.61 32.52
CA THR A 3 70.36 39.01 31.39
C THR A 3 68.92 38.68 31.80
N LYS A 4 67.93 39.31 31.19
CA LYS A 4 66.48 39.02 31.34
C LYS A 4 66.13 37.89 30.38
N LEU A 5 65.70 36.74 30.93
CA LEU A 5 65.14 35.62 30.23
C LEU A 5 63.67 35.88 29.95
N PHE A 6 63.32 36.00 28.67
CA PHE A 6 61.93 36.22 28.20
C PHE A 6 61.32 34.87 27.93
N SER A 7 60.43 34.41 28.84
CA SER A 7 59.73 33.14 28.67
C SER A 7 58.51 33.37 27.75
N LEU A 8 58.57 32.82 26.52
CA LEU A 8 57.44 32.83 25.57
C LEU A 8 56.49 31.68 25.93
N LEU A 9 55.34 32.05 26.49
CA LEU A 9 54.27 31.13 26.79
C LEU A 9 53.48 30.83 25.48
N PHE A 10 53.68 29.67 24.89
CA PHE A 10 52.99 29.20 23.68
C PHE A 10 51.63 28.63 24.12
N ILE A 11 50.57 29.43 24.00
CA ILE A 11 49.19 28.98 24.25
C ILE A 11 48.72 28.22 23.01
N SER A 12 48.78 26.88 23.08
CA SER A 12 48.23 25.99 22.07
C SER A 12 46.69 25.99 22.15
N PHE A 13 46.04 26.67 21.23
CA PHE A 13 44.59 26.64 21.08
C PHE A 13 44.22 25.33 20.39
N LEU A 14 43.79 24.35 21.19
CA LEU A 14 43.18 23.10 20.69
C LEU A 14 41.80 23.43 20.16
N PHE A 15 41.70 23.65 18.85
CA PHE A 15 40.38 23.61 18.18
C PHE A 15 39.84 22.18 18.23
N LEU A 16 38.96 21.90 19.18
CA LEU A 16 38.09 20.71 19.10
C LEU A 16 37.14 20.96 17.91
N SER A 17 37.57 20.46 16.72
CA SER A 17 36.71 20.31 15.59
C SER A 17 35.70 19.20 15.93
N CYS A 18 34.51 19.54 16.40
CA CYS A 18 33.37 18.65 16.32
C CYS A 18 33.05 18.42 14.84
N GLN A 19 33.66 17.39 14.26
CA GLN A 19 33.18 16.84 12.99
C GLN A 19 31.84 16.14 13.30
N GLY A 20 30.75 16.92 13.27
CA GLY A 20 29.42 16.36 13.11
C GLY A 20 29.42 15.53 11.83
N GLN A 21 29.32 14.19 11.97
CA GLN A 21 29.09 13.32 10.83
C GLN A 21 27.83 13.86 10.11
N ALA A 22 28.01 14.42 8.93
CA ALA A 22 26.90 14.80 8.07
C ALA A 22 26.13 13.51 7.76
N THR A 23 25.03 13.30 8.46
CA THR A 23 24.12 12.18 8.18
C THR A 23 23.62 12.35 6.76
N LYS A 24 23.69 11.30 5.95
CA LYS A 24 23.10 11.32 4.61
C LYS A 24 21.62 11.67 4.76
N PRO A 25 21.09 12.60 3.96
CA PRO A 25 19.70 13.04 4.09
C PRO A 25 18.70 11.89 3.86
N VAL A 26 19.09 10.83 3.13
CA VAL A 26 18.30 9.60 2.99
C VAL A 26 18.99 8.45 3.71
N GLN A 27 18.24 7.78 4.58
CA GLN A 27 18.64 6.56 5.26
C GLN A 27 17.65 5.44 4.94
N THR A 28 18.13 4.35 4.33
CA THR A 28 17.34 3.13 4.17
C THR A 28 17.54 2.25 5.39
N LEU A 29 16.45 1.94 6.08
CA LEU A 29 16.44 1.24 7.35
C LEU A 29 15.72 -0.11 7.24
N ASP A 30 16.23 -1.12 7.92
CA ASP A 30 15.51 -2.37 8.12
C ASP A 30 14.22 -2.16 8.93
N VAL A 31 13.31 -3.14 8.91
CA VAL A 31 11.99 -3.05 9.52
C VAL A 31 12.06 -2.69 11.01
N LYS A 32 12.96 -3.31 11.76
CA LYS A 32 13.06 -3.11 13.21
C LYS A 32 13.50 -1.68 13.54
N THR A 33 14.60 -1.24 12.90
CA THR A 33 15.14 0.10 13.09
C THR A 33 14.17 1.18 12.62
N TYR A 34 13.47 0.94 11.49
CA TYR A 34 12.45 1.85 10.97
C TYR A 34 11.27 1.98 11.94
N ALA A 35 10.76 0.86 12.46
CA ALA A 35 9.66 0.85 13.42
C ALA A 35 10.01 1.53 14.75
N GLU A 36 11.23 1.29 15.26
CA GLU A 36 11.72 1.94 16.47
C GLU A 36 11.83 3.46 16.29
N LYS A 37 12.40 3.91 15.16
CA LYS A 37 12.47 5.35 14.84
C LYS A 37 11.09 5.98 14.70
N LEU A 38 10.19 5.33 13.94
CA LEU A 38 8.83 5.80 13.74
C LEU A 38 8.10 5.97 15.08
N LYS A 39 8.18 4.98 15.96
CA LYS A 39 7.57 5.00 17.30
C LYS A 39 8.13 6.11 18.20
N ASN A 40 9.43 6.38 18.11
CA ASN A 40 10.12 7.35 18.95
C ASN A 40 10.08 8.79 18.40
N THR A 41 9.51 8.98 17.21
CA THR A 41 9.33 10.30 16.60
C THR A 41 7.99 10.88 17.04
N GLU A 42 8.01 12.07 17.62
CA GLU A 42 6.77 12.77 17.97
C GLU A 42 6.05 13.24 16.72
N LYS A 43 4.78 12.77 16.52
CA LYS A 43 3.94 13.08 15.34
C LYS A 43 4.68 12.80 14.03
N PRO A 44 5.07 11.55 13.76
CA PRO A 44 5.83 11.19 12.57
C PRO A 44 5.05 11.47 11.29
N GLN A 45 5.73 11.96 10.27
CA GLN A 45 5.22 12.11 8.93
C GLN A 45 5.48 10.81 8.17
N LEU A 46 4.47 9.98 7.97
CA LEU A 46 4.60 8.65 7.36
C LEU A 46 3.83 8.59 6.04
N LEU A 47 4.54 8.35 4.93
CA LEU A 47 3.99 8.34 3.58
C LEU A 47 4.04 6.94 2.96
N ASP A 48 2.88 6.46 2.54
CA ASP A 48 2.77 5.38 1.57
C ASP A 48 2.79 5.97 0.15
N VAL A 49 3.85 5.70 -0.59
CA VAL A 49 4.02 6.27 -1.93
C VAL A 49 3.51 5.35 -3.05
N ARG A 50 2.66 4.38 -2.70
CA ARG A 50 1.96 3.49 -3.63
C ARG A 50 0.71 4.16 -4.21
N THR A 51 0.01 3.41 -5.06
CA THR A 51 -1.28 3.88 -5.59
C THR A 51 -2.37 3.89 -4.50
N PRO A 52 -3.44 4.69 -4.65
CA PRO A 52 -4.58 4.68 -3.72
C PRO A 52 -5.22 3.30 -3.55
N GLU A 53 -5.26 2.50 -4.62
CA GLU A 53 -5.81 1.15 -4.61
C GLU A 53 -4.95 0.21 -3.74
N GLU A 54 -3.61 0.27 -3.87
CA GLU A 54 -2.70 -0.51 -3.02
C GLU A 54 -2.81 -0.09 -1.55
N PHE A 55 -2.93 1.22 -1.29
CA PHE A 55 -3.09 1.79 0.04
C PHE A 55 -4.42 1.37 0.69
N GLY A 56 -5.51 1.38 -0.07
CA GLY A 56 -6.83 0.98 0.40
C GLY A 56 -6.91 -0.48 0.84
N VAL A 57 -6.13 -1.36 0.24
CA VAL A 57 -6.07 -2.79 0.62
C VAL A 57 -5.39 -2.97 1.98
N GLU A 58 -4.18 -2.45 2.12
CA GLU A 58 -3.43 -2.47 3.37
C GLU A 58 -2.39 -1.34 3.39
N HIS A 59 -2.09 -0.78 4.55
CA HIS A 59 -1.03 0.21 4.73
C HIS A 59 -0.47 0.16 6.16
N ILE A 60 0.66 0.78 6.41
CA ILE A 60 1.18 0.94 7.77
C ILE A 60 0.26 1.93 8.50
N GLU A 61 -0.11 1.60 9.73
CA GLU A 61 -1.04 2.41 10.53
C GLU A 61 -0.58 3.88 10.62
N ASN A 62 -1.53 4.81 10.48
CA ASN A 62 -1.31 6.26 10.45
C ASN A 62 -0.48 6.78 9.26
N ALA A 63 -0.34 6.02 8.18
CA ALA A 63 0.29 6.50 6.96
C ALA A 63 -0.69 7.33 6.11
N ASP A 64 -0.17 8.39 5.49
CA ASP A 64 -0.86 9.14 4.43
C ASP A 64 -0.50 8.57 3.05
N ASN A 65 -1.45 8.53 2.12
CA ASN A 65 -1.18 8.09 0.75
C ASN A 65 -0.77 9.26 -0.16
N VAL A 66 0.48 9.24 -0.62
CA VAL A 66 1.03 10.21 -1.57
C VAL A 66 1.73 9.49 -2.71
N ASN A 67 0.96 9.10 -3.74
CA ASN A 67 1.46 8.30 -4.86
C ASN A 67 2.62 9.00 -5.61
N VAL A 68 3.82 8.40 -5.59
CA VAL A 68 5.04 8.97 -6.21
C VAL A 68 4.95 9.11 -7.73
N ASN A 69 4.08 8.33 -8.38
CA ASN A 69 3.84 8.35 -9.82
C ASN A 69 2.75 9.36 -10.22
N SER A 70 2.08 9.99 -9.25
CA SER A 70 1.06 11.00 -9.55
C SER A 70 1.70 12.35 -9.92
N PRO A 71 1.15 13.10 -10.89
CA PRO A 71 1.62 14.44 -11.25
C PRO A 71 1.59 15.42 -10.08
N ASP A 72 0.72 15.22 -9.11
CA ASP A 72 0.54 16.06 -7.93
C ASP A 72 1.41 15.65 -6.73
N PHE A 73 2.32 14.68 -6.90
CA PHE A 73 3.20 14.20 -5.83
C PHE A 73 3.93 15.35 -5.12
N ALA A 74 4.58 16.23 -5.89
CA ALA A 74 5.34 17.35 -5.33
C ALA A 74 4.46 18.33 -4.54
N THR A 75 3.24 18.61 -5.03
CA THR A 75 2.28 19.49 -4.36
C THR A 75 1.81 18.89 -3.03
N LYS A 76 1.46 17.60 -3.01
CA LYS A 76 1.02 16.90 -1.79
C LYS A 76 2.16 16.74 -0.80
N ALA A 77 3.32 16.26 -1.25
CA ALA A 77 4.49 16.10 -0.41
C ALA A 77 5.02 17.43 0.15
N GLY A 78 4.82 18.53 -0.58
CA GLY A 78 5.18 19.87 -0.14
C GLY A 78 4.39 20.42 1.05
N GLN A 79 3.30 19.77 1.44
CA GLN A 79 2.48 20.15 2.61
C GLN A 79 3.09 19.67 3.94
N TYR A 80 4.07 18.77 3.89
CA TYR A 80 4.75 18.25 5.07
C TYR A 80 5.89 19.17 5.54
N ASP A 81 6.18 19.11 6.83
CA ASP A 81 7.23 19.94 7.46
C ASP A 81 8.62 19.40 7.09
N LYS A 82 9.36 20.19 6.30
CA LYS A 82 10.68 19.80 5.78
C LYS A 82 11.78 19.76 6.83
N SER A 83 11.55 20.39 7.99
CA SER A 83 12.47 20.40 9.12
C SER A 83 12.34 19.18 10.02
N LYS A 84 11.30 18.35 9.82
CA LYS A 84 11.03 17.15 10.59
C LYS A 84 11.36 15.89 9.81
N PRO A 85 11.67 14.78 10.51
CA PRO A 85 11.83 13.50 9.86
C PRO A 85 10.60 13.09 9.06
N ILE A 86 10.82 12.58 7.85
CA ILE A 86 9.77 12.01 7.02
C ILE A 86 10.09 10.55 6.70
N PHE A 87 9.12 9.69 6.87
CA PHE A 87 9.21 8.26 6.66
C PHE A 87 8.48 7.89 5.38
N VAL A 88 9.12 7.09 4.53
CA VAL A 88 8.51 6.67 3.26
C VAL A 88 8.62 5.17 3.07
N TYR A 89 7.59 4.58 2.46
CA TYR A 89 7.62 3.19 2.04
C TYR A 89 6.78 2.97 0.78
N CYS A 90 7.07 1.87 0.08
CA CYS A 90 6.23 1.36 -1.00
C CYS A 90 6.05 -0.16 -0.85
N LYS A 91 5.78 -0.89 -1.92
CA LYS A 91 5.59 -2.35 -1.86
C LYS A 91 6.88 -3.09 -1.49
N VAL A 92 8.01 -2.77 -2.18
CA VAL A 92 9.30 -3.50 -2.07
C VAL A 92 10.53 -2.60 -1.95
N GLY A 93 10.36 -1.27 -1.77
CA GLY A 93 11.45 -0.31 -1.56
C GLY A 93 11.88 0.53 -2.78
N GLY A 94 11.60 0.11 -4.03
CA GLY A 94 12.08 0.83 -5.22
C GLY A 94 11.38 2.19 -5.45
N ARG A 95 10.05 2.25 -5.44
CA ARG A 95 9.29 3.51 -5.56
C ARG A 95 9.56 4.47 -4.40
N SER A 96 9.73 3.95 -3.20
CA SER A 96 10.02 4.78 -2.03
C SER A 96 11.45 5.33 -2.02
N ALA A 97 12.43 4.64 -2.62
CA ALA A 97 13.75 5.20 -2.87
C ALA A 97 13.67 6.41 -3.82
N GLN A 98 12.93 6.29 -4.93
CA GLN A 98 12.68 7.42 -5.85
C GLN A 98 11.95 8.58 -5.16
N ALA A 99 10.98 8.28 -4.30
CA ALA A 99 10.28 9.30 -3.51
C ALA A 99 11.23 10.01 -2.54
N ALA A 100 12.12 9.26 -1.88
CA ALA A 100 13.11 9.82 -0.98
C ALA A 100 14.05 10.81 -1.69
N ASP A 101 14.53 10.48 -2.89
CA ASP A 101 15.36 11.38 -3.69
C ASP A 101 14.60 12.66 -4.07
N LYS A 102 13.32 12.54 -4.47
CA LYS A 102 12.46 13.70 -4.76
C LYS A 102 12.25 14.57 -3.51
N LEU A 103 12.03 13.97 -2.35
CA LEU A 103 11.83 14.70 -1.08
C LEU A 103 13.10 15.49 -0.70
N VAL A 104 14.28 14.89 -0.84
CA VAL A 104 15.55 15.59 -0.62
C VAL A 104 15.70 16.77 -1.59
N ALA A 105 15.40 16.58 -2.87
CA ALA A 105 15.41 17.65 -3.86
C ALA A 105 14.40 18.77 -3.54
N MET A 106 13.30 18.45 -2.81
CA MET A 106 12.32 19.42 -2.31
C MET A 106 12.74 20.11 -1.01
N GLY A 107 13.89 19.75 -0.43
CA GLY A 107 14.48 20.35 0.76
C GLY A 107 14.19 19.64 2.09
N PHE A 108 13.72 18.41 2.08
CA PHE A 108 13.64 17.58 3.29
C PHE A 108 15.05 17.19 3.73
N THR A 109 15.35 17.36 5.01
CA THR A 109 16.70 17.16 5.55
C THR A 109 16.91 15.78 6.16
N GLU A 110 15.82 15.08 6.49
CA GLU A 110 15.87 13.77 7.14
C GLU A 110 14.78 12.84 6.58
N VAL A 111 15.16 11.90 5.71
CA VAL A 111 14.23 11.00 5.01
C VAL A 111 14.59 9.55 5.34
N TYR A 112 13.63 8.80 5.86
CA TYR A 112 13.78 7.38 6.19
C TYR A 112 12.99 6.52 5.20
N ASN A 113 13.71 5.67 4.44
CA ASN A 113 13.12 4.71 3.51
C ASN A 113 13.08 3.32 4.15
N LEU A 114 11.92 2.65 4.10
CA LEU A 114 11.78 1.29 4.60
C LEU A 114 12.36 0.28 3.61
N GLU A 115 13.39 -0.45 4.03
CA GLU A 115 13.99 -1.54 3.25
C GLU A 115 12.99 -2.66 3.02
N GLY A 116 12.79 -3.05 1.76
CA GLY A 116 11.84 -4.09 1.37
C GLY A 116 10.37 -3.71 1.49
N GLY A 117 10.07 -2.47 1.89
CA GLY A 117 8.73 -1.90 1.91
C GLY A 117 7.73 -2.63 2.77
N ILE A 118 6.43 -2.45 2.48
CA ILE A 118 5.34 -3.06 3.27
C ILE A 118 5.38 -4.60 3.22
N MET A 119 5.97 -5.21 2.20
CA MET A 119 6.12 -6.67 2.17
C MET A 119 6.99 -7.18 3.32
N LYS A 120 8.17 -6.60 3.55
CA LYS A 120 9.01 -6.97 4.71
C LYS A 120 8.34 -6.58 6.04
N TRP A 121 7.66 -5.43 6.11
CA TRP A 121 6.89 -5.00 7.27
C TRP A 121 5.83 -6.02 7.67
N THR A 122 5.05 -6.51 6.70
CA THR A 122 4.01 -7.54 6.90
C THR A 122 4.62 -8.88 7.31
N THR A 123 5.70 -9.32 6.65
CA THR A 123 6.39 -10.58 6.99
C THR A 123 6.96 -10.57 8.40
N ALA A 124 7.36 -9.39 8.89
CA ALA A 124 7.82 -9.19 10.28
C ALA A 124 6.68 -9.11 11.31
N GLY A 125 5.42 -9.26 10.90
CA GLY A 125 4.26 -9.22 11.79
C GLY A 125 3.94 -7.85 12.36
N MET A 126 4.40 -6.78 11.73
CA MET A 126 4.23 -5.40 12.20
C MET A 126 2.80 -4.88 11.96
N PRO A 127 2.29 -3.95 12.81
CA PRO A 127 0.93 -3.42 12.71
C PRO A 127 0.60 -2.76 11.38
N LYS A 128 -0.61 -3.00 10.88
CA LYS A 128 -1.14 -2.41 9.65
C LYS A 128 -2.55 -1.90 9.87
N ALA A 129 -2.93 -0.89 9.09
CA ALA A 129 -4.29 -0.40 8.91
C ALA A 129 -4.73 -0.61 7.44
N GLY A 130 -5.93 -0.17 7.10
CA GLY A 130 -6.57 -0.35 5.81
C GLY A 130 -7.76 -1.28 5.91
N GLN A 131 -8.40 -1.51 4.81
CA GLN A 131 -9.31 -2.64 4.74
C GLN A 131 -8.43 -3.89 4.88
N THR A 132 -8.28 -4.34 6.11
CA THR A 132 -7.68 -5.65 6.34
C THR A 132 -8.48 -6.61 5.47
N ALA A 133 -7.88 -7.08 4.37
CA ALA A 133 -8.24 -8.39 3.93
C ALA A 133 -8.22 -9.23 5.20
N LYS A 134 -9.40 -9.65 5.67
CA LYS A 134 -9.50 -10.55 6.81
C LYS A 134 -8.44 -11.60 6.53
N THR A 135 -7.46 -11.77 7.43
CA THR A 135 -6.49 -12.84 7.33
C THR A 135 -7.33 -14.12 7.33
N GLY A 136 -7.64 -14.61 6.10
CA GLY A 136 -8.61 -15.68 5.90
C GLY A 136 -9.59 -15.43 4.75
N GLY A 137 -9.63 -14.24 4.11
CA GLY A 137 -10.60 -13.95 3.05
C GLY A 137 -12.06 -13.92 3.53
N MET A 138 -12.99 -13.89 2.59
CA MET A 138 -14.43 -14.06 2.84
C MET A 138 -14.70 -15.50 3.27
N THR A 139 -15.34 -15.69 4.42
CA THR A 139 -15.76 -17.02 4.85
C THR A 139 -16.92 -17.53 4.00
N VAL A 140 -17.16 -18.84 3.98
CA VAL A 140 -18.32 -19.44 3.32
C VAL A 140 -19.62 -18.85 3.91
N GLU A 141 -19.67 -18.57 5.21
CA GLU A 141 -20.82 -17.97 5.88
C GLU A 141 -21.04 -16.52 5.41
N ASP A 142 -19.96 -15.69 5.30
CA ASP A 142 -20.04 -14.33 4.77
C ASP A 142 -20.52 -14.35 3.30
N TYR A 143 -20.02 -15.30 2.51
CA TYR A 143 -20.45 -15.51 1.13
C TYR A 143 -21.93 -15.88 1.03
N GLN A 144 -22.39 -16.81 1.87
CA GLN A 144 -23.82 -17.20 1.92
C GLN A 144 -24.70 -16.02 2.29
N LYS A 145 -24.31 -15.19 3.27
CA LYS A 145 -25.00 -13.95 3.61
C LYS A 145 -24.99 -12.93 2.46
N LEU A 146 -23.89 -12.87 1.70
CA LEU A 146 -23.73 -11.98 0.56
C LEU A 146 -24.72 -12.30 -0.56
N VAL A 147 -24.91 -13.59 -0.87
CA VAL A 147 -25.76 -14.07 -1.97
C VAL A 147 -27.23 -14.22 -1.55
N ALA A 148 -27.52 -14.28 -0.25
CA ALA A 148 -28.90 -14.24 0.31
C ALA A 148 -29.43 -12.80 0.25
N SER A 149 -29.78 -12.34 -0.95
CA SER A 149 -30.24 -10.98 -1.25
C SER A 149 -31.55 -11.03 -2.01
N ASP A 150 -32.41 -10.03 -1.80
CA ASP A 150 -33.65 -9.83 -2.56
C ASP A 150 -33.38 -9.45 -4.03
N LYS A 151 -32.15 -8.98 -4.32
CA LYS A 151 -31.70 -8.68 -5.67
C LYS A 151 -30.91 -9.86 -6.22
N LYS A 152 -30.91 -9.98 -7.56
CA LYS A 152 -29.98 -10.87 -8.25
C LYS A 152 -28.55 -10.49 -7.86
N VAL A 153 -27.68 -11.48 -7.59
CA VAL A 153 -26.30 -11.26 -7.19
C VAL A 153 -25.38 -11.90 -8.23
N LEU A 154 -24.47 -11.10 -8.80
CA LEU A 154 -23.41 -11.58 -9.67
C LEU A 154 -22.11 -11.58 -8.89
N ILE A 155 -21.48 -12.73 -8.75
CA ILE A 155 -20.14 -12.90 -8.17
C ILE A 155 -19.14 -13.11 -9.30
N ASN A 156 -18.10 -12.28 -9.35
CA ASN A 156 -16.99 -12.42 -10.29
C ASN A 156 -15.71 -12.76 -9.52
N PHE A 157 -15.30 -14.03 -9.55
CA PHE A 157 -13.97 -14.44 -9.08
C PHE A 157 -12.91 -14.03 -10.09
N THR A 158 -11.87 -13.37 -9.61
CA THR A 158 -10.85 -12.70 -10.42
C THR A 158 -9.49 -12.77 -9.72
N ALA A 159 -8.41 -12.47 -10.46
CA ALA A 159 -7.09 -12.21 -9.89
C ALA A 159 -6.33 -11.19 -10.72
N VAL A 160 -5.33 -10.53 -10.12
CA VAL A 160 -4.53 -9.49 -10.80
C VAL A 160 -3.70 -10.03 -11.96
N TRP A 161 -3.23 -11.27 -11.88
CA TRP A 161 -2.44 -11.96 -12.92
C TRP A 161 -3.28 -12.58 -14.04
N CYS A 162 -4.61 -12.64 -13.87
CA CYS A 162 -5.52 -13.26 -14.84
C CYS A 162 -5.81 -12.32 -16.02
N ALA A 163 -5.15 -12.51 -17.16
CA ALA A 163 -5.31 -11.66 -18.33
C ALA A 163 -6.75 -11.53 -18.84
N PRO A 164 -7.57 -12.62 -18.97
CA PRO A 164 -8.97 -12.48 -19.34
C PRO A 164 -9.80 -11.73 -18.27
N CYS A 165 -9.46 -11.83 -16.98
CA CYS A 165 -10.10 -11.06 -15.92
C CYS A 165 -9.87 -9.56 -16.11
N GLN A 166 -8.65 -9.16 -16.49
CA GLN A 166 -8.31 -7.75 -16.75
C GLN A 166 -9.09 -7.19 -17.96
N LYS A 167 -9.36 -8.00 -18.98
CA LYS A 167 -10.21 -7.60 -20.11
C LYS A 167 -11.68 -7.38 -19.67
N MET A 168 -12.16 -8.16 -18.72
CA MET A 168 -13.53 -8.06 -18.21
C MET A 168 -13.71 -6.89 -17.21
N LYS A 169 -12.65 -6.53 -16.48
CA LYS A 169 -12.70 -5.54 -15.41
C LYS A 169 -13.40 -4.22 -15.79
N PRO A 170 -13.12 -3.58 -16.94
CA PRO A 170 -13.73 -2.29 -17.27
C PRO A 170 -15.26 -2.35 -17.34
N TYR A 171 -15.81 -3.33 -18.08
CA TYR A 171 -17.25 -3.44 -18.22
C TYR A 171 -17.95 -3.99 -16.98
N ILE A 172 -17.30 -4.87 -16.19
CA ILE A 172 -17.84 -5.33 -14.90
C ILE A 172 -18.01 -4.14 -13.95
N LEU A 173 -17.02 -3.25 -13.84
CA LEU A 173 -17.11 -2.05 -13.01
C LEU A 173 -18.19 -1.08 -13.52
N LYS A 174 -18.31 -0.91 -14.84
CA LYS A 174 -19.37 -0.11 -15.46
C LYS A 174 -20.75 -0.68 -15.14
N MET A 175 -20.95 -1.99 -15.32
CA MET A 175 -22.21 -2.68 -14.99
C MET A 175 -22.55 -2.58 -13.49
N GLN A 176 -21.55 -2.62 -12.61
CA GLN A 176 -21.74 -2.46 -11.17
C GLN A 176 -22.40 -1.12 -10.83
N GLU A 177 -22.04 -0.04 -11.50
CA GLU A 177 -22.65 1.28 -11.33
C GLU A 177 -24.01 1.39 -12.06
N GLU A 178 -24.10 0.92 -13.30
CA GLU A 178 -25.31 1.03 -14.12
C GLU A 178 -26.47 0.20 -13.54
N LEU A 179 -26.18 -0.99 -13.03
CA LEU A 179 -27.19 -1.96 -12.58
C LEU A 179 -27.36 -2.03 -11.07
N LYS A 180 -26.75 -1.15 -10.28
CA LYS A 180 -26.72 -1.19 -8.80
C LYS A 180 -28.10 -1.29 -8.13
N ASN A 181 -29.15 -0.80 -8.78
CA ASN A 181 -30.53 -0.88 -8.28
C ASN A 181 -31.19 -2.23 -8.55
N GLN A 182 -30.69 -3.02 -9.50
CA GLN A 182 -31.29 -4.28 -9.96
C GLN A 182 -30.44 -5.49 -9.60
N VAL A 183 -29.11 -5.38 -9.77
CA VAL A 183 -28.17 -6.48 -9.57
C VAL A 183 -27.06 -6.04 -8.62
N LYS A 184 -26.76 -6.86 -7.62
CA LYS A 184 -25.60 -6.69 -6.75
C LYS A 184 -24.41 -7.39 -7.40
N ILE A 185 -23.45 -6.63 -7.95
CA ILE A 185 -22.26 -7.17 -8.57
C ILE A 185 -21.11 -7.09 -7.58
N VAL A 186 -20.46 -8.22 -7.29
CA VAL A 186 -19.34 -8.34 -6.34
C VAL A 186 -18.17 -9.04 -7.00
N ARG A 187 -17.00 -8.41 -6.92
CA ARG A 187 -15.74 -9.00 -7.37
C ARG A 187 -15.01 -9.62 -6.18
N VAL A 188 -14.59 -10.86 -6.32
CA VAL A 188 -13.87 -11.63 -5.30
C VAL A 188 -12.48 -11.96 -5.83
N ASP A 189 -11.45 -11.45 -5.18
CA ASP A 189 -10.07 -11.80 -5.50
C ASP A 189 -9.78 -13.22 -5.02
N ALA A 190 -9.39 -14.12 -5.94
CA ALA A 190 -9.19 -15.52 -5.65
C ALA A 190 -7.93 -15.77 -4.78
N ASP A 191 -6.90 -14.93 -4.93
CA ASP A 191 -5.67 -15.07 -4.15
C ASP A 191 -5.87 -14.68 -2.69
N GLU A 192 -6.74 -13.68 -2.46
CA GLU A 192 -7.11 -13.23 -1.11
C GLU A 192 -8.15 -14.16 -0.44
N ASN A 193 -8.88 -14.97 -1.24
CA ASN A 193 -10.01 -15.78 -0.80
C ASN A 193 -9.81 -17.29 -1.10
N LYS A 194 -8.61 -17.82 -0.89
CA LYS A 194 -8.27 -19.23 -1.23
C LYS A 194 -9.21 -20.25 -0.60
N GLY A 195 -9.49 -20.13 0.69
CA GLY A 195 -10.41 -21.04 1.37
C GLY A 195 -11.84 -21.01 0.80
N LEU A 196 -12.32 -19.81 0.38
CA LEU A 196 -13.61 -19.69 -0.29
C LEU A 196 -13.57 -20.29 -1.70
N THR A 197 -12.50 -20.05 -2.48
CA THR A 197 -12.38 -20.61 -3.85
C THR A 197 -12.36 -22.12 -3.84
N GLU A 198 -11.69 -22.75 -2.87
CA GLU A 198 -11.70 -24.19 -2.65
C GLU A 198 -13.11 -24.70 -2.28
N ALA A 199 -13.76 -24.07 -1.29
CA ALA A 199 -15.10 -24.46 -0.85
C ALA A 199 -16.15 -24.31 -1.95
N MET A 200 -16.03 -23.26 -2.80
CA MET A 200 -16.92 -22.99 -3.93
C MET A 200 -16.55 -23.75 -5.21
N LYS A 201 -15.50 -24.60 -5.15
CA LYS A 201 -14.98 -25.37 -6.29
C LYS A 201 -14.69 -24.49 -7.52
N ILE A 202 -13.97 -23.39 -7.30
CA ILE A 202 -13.57 -22.48 -8.39
C ILE A 202 -12.37 -23.08 -9.10
N GLU A 203 -12.60 -23.73 -10.24
CA GLU A 203 -11.60 -24.50 -11.00
C GLU A 203 -10.71 -23.63 -11.89
N GLY A 204 -11.07 -22.39 -12.09
CA GLY A 204 -10.32 -21.45 -12.93
C GLY A 204 -10.88 -20.03 -12.93
N LEU A 205 -10.15 -19.10 -13.57
CA LEU A 205 -10.51 -17.68 -13.61
C LEU A 205 -10.51 -17.13 -15.04
N PRO A 206 -11.38 -16.14 -15.31
CA PRO A 206 -12.46 -15.65 -14.45
C PRO A 206 -13.57 -16.68 -14.25
N MET A 207 -14.22 -16.66 -13.09
CA MET A 207 -15.44 -17.40 -12.84
C MET A 207 -16.55 -16.40 -12.51
N ILE A 208 -17.66 -16.49 -13.23
CA ILE A 208 -18.88 -15.73 -12.95
C ILE A 208 -19.93 -16.70 -12.39
N ILE A 209 -20.59 -16.30 -11.31
CA ILE A 209 -21.72 -17.05 -10.74
C ILE A 209 -22.86 -16.06 -10.49
N ILE A 210 -24.06 -16.42 -10.91
CA ILE A 210 -25.27 -15.60 -10.69
C ILE A 210 -26.21 -16.33 -9.73
N TYR A 211 -26.68 -15.58 -8.74
CA TYR A 211 -27.61 -16.05 -7.72
C TYR A 211 -28.94 -15.27 -7.81
N GLU A 212 -30.03 -15.99 -7.60
CA GLU A 212 -31.37 -15.43 -7.35
C GLU A 212 -31.93 -16.03 -6.08
N ASN A 213 -32.38 -15.20 -5.13
CA ASN A 213 -32.93 -15.65 -3.84
C ASN A 213 -32.00 -16.64 -3.11
N GLY A 214 -30.70 -16.40 -3.16
CA GLY A 214 -29.66 -17.22 -2.52
C GLY A 214 -29.34 -18.54 -3.24
N LYS A 215 -29.96 -18.83 -4.40
CA LYS A 215 -29.71 -20.03 -5.19
C LYS A 215 -28.89 -19.70 -6.43
N GLU A 216 -27.85 -20.50 -6.70
CA GLU A 216 -27.11 -20.40 -7.96
C GLU A 216 -28.04 -20.75 -9.14
N VAL A 217 -28.17 -19.81 -10.08
CA VAL A 217 -29.01 -19.99 -11.28
C VAL A 217 -28.17 -20.08 -12.55
N TRP A 218 -26.93 -19.62 -12.54
CA TRP A 218 -26.03 -19.68 -13.70
C TRP A 218 -24.56 -19.56 -13.31
N ARG A 219 -23.70 -20.16 -14.09
CA ARG A 219 -22.24 -20.15 -13.89
C ARG A 219 -21.50 -20.16 -15.23
N ASN A 220 -20.41 -19.38 -15.33
CA ASN A 220 -19.53 -19.38 -16.50
C ASN A 220 -18.06 -19.35 -16.09
N LEU A 221 -17.28 -20.27 -16.62
CA LEU A 221 -15.84 -20.30 -16.51
C LEU A 221 -15.22 -19.70 -17.77
N GLY A 222 -14.27 -18.77 -17.58
CA GLY A 222 -13.56 -18.10 -18.64
C GLY A 222 -14.19 -16.77 -19.08
N TYR A 223 -13.57 -16.16 -20.10
CA TYR A 223 -14.01 -14.87 -20.62
C TYR A 223 -15.42 -14.96 -21.21
N ILE A 224 -16.23 -13.96 -20.91
CA ILE A 224 -17.55 -13.73 -21.53
C ILE A 224 -17.63 -12.24 -21.92
N SER A 225 -18.33 -11.90 -23.00
CA SER A 225 -18.54 -10.52 -23.39
C SER A 225 -19.56 -9.80 -22.49
N GLU A 226 -19.53 -8.45 -22.45
CA GLU A 226 -20.54 -7.65 -21.71
C GLU A 226 -21.95 -7.96 -22.23
N GLU A 227 -22.11 -8.06 -23.55
CA GLU A 227 -23.40 -8.33 -24.20
C GLU A 227 -23.96 -9.69 -23.79
N ASP A 228 -23.12 -10.74 -23.83
CA ASP A 228 -23.58 -12.09 -23.47
C ASP A 228 -23.84 -12.22 -21.97
N LEU A 229 -23.02 -11.58 -21.12
CA LEU A 229 -23.24 -11.58 -19.69
C LEU A 229 -24.58 -10.91 -19.30
N LYS A 230 -24.91 -9.80 -19.96
CA LYS A 230 -26.20 -9.08 -19.75
C LYS A 230 -27.44 -9.92 -20.08
N LYS A 231 -27.34 -10.93 -20.94
CA LYS A 231 -28.47 -11.84 -21.25
C LYS A 231 -28.85 -12.74 -20.07
N HIS A 232 -28.00 -12.85 -19.05
CA HIS A 232 -28.20 -13.67 -17.86
C HIS A 232 -28.61 -12.82 -16.62
N LEU A 233 -28.63 -11.49 -16.78
CA LEU A 233 -29.05 -10.56 -15.73
C LEU A 233 -30.50 -10.12 -15.93
#